data_71e39c9e4aa71917d476b6bcaaf192ea
#
_entry.id   71e39c9e4aa71917d476b6bcaaf192ea
#
_cell.length_a   1.000
_cell.length_b   1.000
_cell.length_c   1.000
_cell.angle_alpha   90.00
_cell.angle_beta   90.00
_cell.angle_gamma   90.00
#
_symmetry.space_group_name_H-M   'P 1'
#
loop_
_entity.id
_entity.type
_entity.pdbx_description
1 polymer ?
#
loop_
_entity_poly.entity_id
_entity_poly.type
_entity_poly.pdbx_seq_one_letter_code
_entity_poly.pdbx_strand_id
1 'polypeptide(L)'
;MALALAVFALAVIGALVSGTYLVARLEQQSGQNVLFAAQAAEAAEAGLNEAVATVAVPALEGLAVGGPPLDLGDLPLAPGVNVRRWVTRLTGGLLLVGAQGVRQDMMGTPLAVRSLGLLVRLLPGADSTGSATILPLRNRGWVQLY
;
A
#
# COMPACT_ATOMS: atom_id res chain seq x y z
N MET A 1 5.57 61.98 6.17
CA MET A 1 5.60 60.97 7.24
C MET A 1 4.42 59.99 7.12
N ALA A 2 3.15 60.44 7.03
CA ALA A 2 1.97 59.53 6.99
C ALA A 2 1.97 58.53 5.79
N LEU A 3 2.35 58.98 4.59
CA LEU A 3 2.38 58.16 3.39
C LEU A 3 3.38 56.98 3.51
N ALA A 4 4.59 57.26 4.03
CA ALA A 4 5.62 56.25 4.23
C ALA A 4 5.18 55.16 5.22
N LEU A 5 4.48 55.59 6.29
CA LEU A 5 3.92 54.67 7.32
C LEU A 5 2.80 53.81 6.74
N ALA A 6 1.94 54.35 5.90
CA ALA A 6 0.86 53.62 5.23
C ALA A 6 1.43 52.58 4.27
N VAL A 7 2.44 52.93 3.46
CA VAL A 7 3.09 51.99 2.53
C VAL A 7 3.79 50.86 3.29
N PHE A 8 4.48 51.18 4.39
CA PHE A 8 5.10 50.18 5.23
C PHE A 8 4.08 49.22 5.88
N ALA A 9 2.96 49.76 6.40
CA ALA A 9 1.90 48.93 6.96
C ALA A 9 1.27 48.00 5.93
N LEU A 10 1.02 48.48 4.70
CA LEU A 10 0.54 47.64 3.60
C LEU A 10 1.53 46.56 3.21
N ALA A 11 2.84 46.85 3.18
CA ALA A 11 3.87 45.87 2.88
C ALA A 11 3.92 44.75 3.95
N VAL A 12 3.82 45.12 5.23
CA VAL A 12 3.79 44.14 6.34
C VAL A 12 2.55 43.27 6.26
N ILE A 13 1.38 43.86 6.04
CA ILE A 13 0.12 43.10 5.90
C ILE A 13 0.20 42.16 4.68
N GLY A 14 0.70 42.66 3.55
CA GLY A 14 0.89 41.85 2.34
C GLY A 14 1.83 40.66 2.58
N ALA A 15 2.93 40.85 3.30
CA ALA A 15 3.86 39.79 3.65
C ALA A 15 3.20 38.74 4.57
N LEU A 16 2.42 39.16 5.58
CA LEU A 16 1.72 38.26 6.47
C LEU A 16 0.66 37.42 5.74
N VAL A 17 -0.16 38.07 4.88
CA VAL A 17 -1.17 37.37 4.09
C VAL A 17 -0.54 36.37 3.13
N SER A 18 0.55 36.75 2.47
CA SER A 18 1.29 35.84 1.58
C SER A 18 1.89 34.65 2.32
N GLY A 19 2.43 34.90 3.53
CA GLY A 19 2.96 33.84 4.39
C GLY A 19 1.88 32.84 4.83
N THR A 20 0.74 33.31 5.30
CA THR A 20 -0.37 32.45 5.71
C THR A 20 -0.94 31.63 4.53
N TYR A 21 -1.04 32.24 3.35
CA TYR A 21 -1.47 31.53 2.15
C TYR A 21 -0.50 30.39 1.74
N LEU A 22 0.80 30.63 1.83
CA LEU A 22 1.81 29.62 1.55
C LEU A 22 1.72 28.44 2.50
N VAL A 23 1.58 28.71 3.82
CA VAL A 23 1.42 27.65 4.83
C VAL A 23 0.15 26.85 4.57
N ALA A 24 -0.99 27.48 4.34
CA ALA A 24 -2.24 26.80 4.05
C ALA A 24 -2.14 25.89 2.81
N ARG A 25 -1.44 26.33 1.78
CA ARG A 25 -1.21 25.51 0.58
C ARG A 25 -0.33 24.29 0.85
N LEU A 26 0.72 24.43 1.66
CA LEU A 26 1.58 23.33 2.06
C LEU A 26 0.82 22.30 2.92
N GLU A 27 -0.01 22.76 3.85
CA GLU A 27 -0.87 21.90 4.66
C GLU A 27 -1.88 21.13 3.81
N GLN A 28 -2.49 21.78 2.82
CA GLN A 28 -3.40 21.12 1.89
C GLN A 28 -2.69 20.02 1.08
N GLN A 29 -1.49 20.30 0.55
CA GLN A 29 -0.70 19.31 -0.18
C GLN A 29 -0.30 18.14 0.73
N SER A 30 0.14 18.43 1.94
CA SER A 30 0.48 17.40 2.92
C SER A 30 -0.73 16.51 3.25
N GLY A 31 -1.89 17.11 3.48
CA GLY A 31 -3.13 16.37 3.74
C GLY A 31 -3.53 15.46 2.57
N GLN A 32 -3.41 15.93 1.34
CA GLN A 32 -3.67 15.11 0.15
C GLN A 32 -2.70 13.93 0.05
N ASN A 33 -1.40 14.14 0.30
CA ASN A 33 -0.41 13.08 0.27
C ASN A 33 -0.69 12.00 1.32
N VAL A 34 -1.11 12.39 2.52
CA VAL A 34 -1.50 11.45 3.58
C VAL A 34 -2.74 10.64 3.15
N LEU A 35 -3.74 11.29 2.56
CA LEU A 35 -4.94 10.62 2.07
C LEU A 35 -4.59 9.58 0.97
N PHE A 36 -3.77 9.95 -0.01
CA PHE A 36 -3.36 9.03 -1.07
C PHE A 36 -2.54 7.85 -0.52
N ALA A 37 -1.66 8.13 0.45
CA ALA A 37 -0.89 7.08 1.11
C ALA A 37 -1.79 6.11 1.89
N ALA A 38 -2.83 6.61 2.58
CA ALA A 38 -3.80 5.78 3.27
C ALA A 38 -4.61 4.91 2.28
N GLN A 39 -5.11 5.49 1.18
CA GLN A 39 -5.81 4.74 0.14
C GLN A 39 -4.95 3.62 -0.47
N ALA A 40 -3.66 3.89 -0.72
CA ALA A 40 -2.73 2.89 -1.22
C ALA A 40 -2.47 1.76 -0.18
N ALA A 41 -2.41 2.09 1.11
CA ALA A 41 -2.24 1.11 2.19
C ALA A 41 -3.48 0.22 2.35
N GLU A 42 -4.68 0.81 2.39
CA GLU A 42 -5.95 0.07 2.43
C GLU A 42 -6.11 -0.85 1.21
N ALA A 43 -5.71 -0.38 0.03
CA ALA A 43 -5.69 -1.19 -1.17
C ALA A 43 -4.75 -2.39 -1.04
N ALA A 44 -3.53 -2.20 -0.54
CA ALA A 44 -2.59 -3.28 -0.31
C ALA A 44 -3.14 -4.32 0.69
N GLU A 45 -3.78 -3.87 1.77
CA GLU A 45 -4.42 -4.74 2.76
C GLU A 45 -5.57 -5.55 2.15
N ALA A 46 -6.45 -4.91 1.38
CA ALA A 46 -7.53 -5.59 0.67
C ALA A 46 -6.98 -6.63 -0.31
N GLY A 47 -5.91 -6.30 -1.05
CA GLY A 47 -5.24 -7.24 -1.96
C GLY A 47 -4.62 -8.43 -1.25
N LEU A 48 -4.02 -8.24 -0.07
CA LEU A 48 -3.51 -9.35 0.75
C LEU A 48 -4.62 -10.29 1.22
N ASN A 49 -5.70 -9.73 1.74
CA ASN A 49 -6.84 -10.51 2.22
C ASN A 49 -7.46 -11.33 1.09
N GLU A 50 -7.62 -10.73 -0.08
CA GLU A 50 -8.13 -11.41 -1.24
C GLU A 50 -7.16 -12.48 -1.77
N ALA A 51 -5.86 -12.18 -1.82
CA ALA A 51 -4.85 -13.16 -2.23
C ALA A 51 -4.85 -14.41 -1.33
N VAL A 52 -4.94 -14.24 -0.01
CA VAL A 52 -5.02 -15.36 0.95
C VAL A 52 -6.30 -16.16 0.76
N ALA A 53 -7.41 -15.50 0.43
CA ALA A 53 -8.71 -16.16 0.26
C ALA A 53 -8.83 -16.94 -1.07
N THR A 54 -8.13 -16.49 -2.12
CA THR A 54 -8.35 -17.00 -3.49
C THR A 54 -7.20 -17.84 -4.03
N VAL A 55 -6.00 -17.76 -3.43
CA VAL A 55 -4.84 -18.48 -3.95
C VAL A 55 -5.04 -20.00 -3.87
N ALA A 56 -4.84 -20.67 -5.00
CA ALA A 56 -4.95 -22.12 -5.06
C ALA A 56 -3.75 -22.81 -4.40
N VAL A 57 -4.01 -23.63 -3.39
CA VAL A 57 -2.98 -24.35 -2.65
C VAL A 57 -2.03 -25.18 -3.54
N PRO A 58 -2.51 -25.89 -4.58
CA PRO A 58 -1.61 -26.65 -5.46
C PRO A 58 -0.56 -25.78 -6.18
N ALA A 59 -0.92 -24.51 -6.49
CA ALA A 59 0.03 -23.58 -7.10
C ALA A 59 1.15 -23.17 -6.13
N LEU A 60 0.88 -23.16 -4.82
CA LEU A 60 1.87 -22.86 -3.78
C LEU A 60 2.82 -24.02 -3.50
N GLU A 61 2.35 -25.24 -3.64
CA GLU A 61 3.18 -26.45 -3.44
C GLU A 61 4.27 -26.55 -4.50
N GLY A 62 3.98 -26.13 -5.74
CA GLY A 62 4.92 -26.11 -6.85
C GLY A 62 5.97 -25.01 -6.81
N LEU A 63 5.87 -24.04 -5.88
CA LEU A 63 6.85 -22.96 -5.79
C LEU A 63 8.20 -23.44 -5.25
N ALA A 64 9.28 -23.07 -5.94
CA ALA A 64 10.64 -23.31 -5.46
C ALA A 64 10.96 -22.37 -4.29
N VAL A 65 11.68 -22.88 -3.29
CA VAL A 65 12.20 -22.07 -2.16
C VAL A 65 13.21 -21.05 -2.69
N GLY A 66 12.98 -19.77 -2.41
CA GLY A 66 13.83 -18.69 -2.92
C GLY A 66 13.73 -18.46 -4.44
N GLY A 67 12.77 -19.12 -5.10
CA GLY A 67 12.50 -18.93 -6.52
C GLY A 67 11.77 -17.62 -6.85
N PRO A 68 11.45 -17.39 -8.12
CA PRO A 68 10.68 -16.20 -8.53
C PRO A 68 9.31 -16.20 -7.87
N PRO A 69 8.77 -15.00 -7.57
CA PRO A 69 7.41 -14.86 -7.04
C PRO A 69 6.37 -15.42 -8.01
N LEU A 70 5.35 -16.06 -7.47
CA LEU A 70 4.12 -16.35 -8.21
C LEU A 70 3.31 -15.07 -8.31
N ASP A 71 3.14 -14.53 -9.50
CA ASP A 71 2.30 -13.36 -9.76
C ASP A 71 0.82 -13.79 -9.74
N LEU A 72 0.03 -13.18 -8.86
CA LEU A 72 -1.42 -13.40 -8.77
C LEU A 72 -2.21 -12.38 -9.61
N GLY A 73 -1.50 -11.50 -10.32
CA GLY A 73 -2.05 -10.48 -11.17
C GLY A 73 -2.52 -9.22 -10.44
N ASP A 74 -2.99 -8.28 -11.23
CA ASP A 74 -3.49 -6.99 -10.77
C ASP A 74 -4.98 -7.07 -10.47
N LEU A 75 -5.40 -6.40 -9.39
CA LEU A 75 -6.79 -6.28 -8.96
C LEU A 75 -7.18 -4.80 -8.93
N PRO A 76 -8.07 -4.34 -9.82
CA PRO A 76 -8.64 -3.01 -9.70
C PRO A 76 -9.70 -3.01 -8.59
N LEU A 77 -9.52 -2.16 -7.58
CA LEU A 77 -10.46 -2.02 -6.45
C LEU A 77 -11.43 -0.87 -6.63
N ALA A 78 -10.95 0.24 -7.18
CA ALA A 78 -11.74 1.44 -7.45
C ALA A 78 -11.07 2.26 -8.57
N PRO A 79 -11.75 3.28 -9.13
CA PRO A 79 -11.14 4.17 -10.11
C PRO A 79 -9.84 4.80 -9.58
N GLY A 80 -8.73 4.52 -10.26
CA GLY A 80 -7.39 4.99 -9.89
C GLY A 80 -6.81 4.30 -8.64
N VAL A 81 -7.35 3.17 -8.18
CA VAL A 81 -6.81 2.35 -7.09
C VAL A 81 -6.64 0.92 -7.56
N ASN A 82 -5.39 0.50 -7.68
CA ASN A 82 -5.03 -0.84 -8.16
C ASN A 82 -4.14 -1.54 -7.14
N VAL A 83 -4.17 -2.86 -7.16
CA VAL A 83 -3.31 -3.71 -6.33
C VAL A 83 -2.64 -4.76 -7.18
N ARG A 84 -1.33 -4.88 -7.08
CA ARG A 84 -0.56 -6.01 -7.59
C ARG A 84 -0.29 -6.99 -6.46
N ARG A 85 -0.45 -8.29 -6.71
CA ARG A 85 -0.34 -9.35 -5.70
C ARG A 85 0.64 -10.41 -6.14
N TRP A 86 1.39 -10.95 -5.19
CA TRP A 86 2.33 -12.06 -5.46
C TRP A 86 2.55 -12.93 -4.23
N VAL A 87 3.07 -14.13 -4.45
CA VAL A 87 3.48 -15.05 -3.38
C VAL A 87 4.90 -15.51 -3.61
N THR A 88 5.72 -15.51 -2.55
CA THR A 88 7.10 -16.02 -2.56
C THR A 88 7.24 -17.12 -1.52
N ARG A 89 7.90 -18.22 -1.88
CA ARG A 89 8.23 -19.27 -0.90
C ARG A 89 9.56 -18.98 -0.24
N LEU A 90 9.56 -18.78 1.07
CA LEU A 90 10.75 -18.45 1.85
C LEU A 90 11.49 -19.72 2.33
N THR A 91 10.73 -20.68 2.87
CA THR A 91 11.24 -21.98 3.32
C THR A 91 10.20 -23.06 3.04
N GLY A 92 10.46 -24.31 3.40
CA GLY A 92 9.60 -25.43 3.06
C GLY A 92 8.10 -25.25 3.31
N GLY A 93 7.73 -24.66 4.43
CA GLY A 93 6.31 -24.41 4.78
C GLY A 93 5.96 -22.95 5.01
N LEU A 94 6.90 -22.00 4.78
CA LEU A 94 6.68 -20.58 5.02
C LEU A 94 6.62 -19.82 3.71
N LEU A 95 5.55 -19.07 3.55
CA LEU A 95 5.29 -18.23 2.37
C LEU A 95 5.16 -16.76 2.79
N LEU A 96 5.58 -15.86 1.91
CA LEU A 96 5.30 -14.44 1.99
C LEU A 96 4.28 -14.10 0.89
N VAL A 97 3.09 -13.70 1.29
CA VAL A 97 2.09 -13.10 0.41
C VAL A 97 2.35 -11.60 0.40
N GLY A 98 2.60 -11.03 -0.76
CA GLY A 98 2.85 -9.62 -0.94
C GLY A 98 1.72 -8.97 -1.72
N ALA A 99 1.40 -7.72 -1.37
CA ALA A 99 0.52 -6.86 -2.15
C ALA A 99 1.06 -5.43 -2.19
N GLN A 100 0.99 -4.83 -3.35
CA GLN A 100 1.36 -3.44 -3.60
C GLN A 100 0.14 -2.66 -4.05
N GLY A 101 -0.38 -1.82 -3.16
CA GLY A 101 -1.45 -0.89 -3.47
C GLY A 101 -0.90 0.38 -4.10
N VAL A 102 -1.54 0.82 -5.17
CA VAL A 102 -1.17 2.00 -5.94
C VAL A 102 -2.38 2.90 -6.09
N ARG A 103 -2.26 4.16 -5.65
CA ARG A 103 -3.19 5.22 -5.98
C ARG A 103 -2.65 5.98 -7.19
N GLN A 104 -3.43 6.08 -8.26
CA GLN A 104 -3.08 6.75 -9.52
C GLN A 104 -4.02 7.92 -9.81
N ASP A 105 -3.54 8.88 -10.58
CA ASP A 105 -4.37 9.93 -11.19
C ASP A 105 -5.16 9.38 -12.40
N MET A 106 -5.91 10.27 -13.06
CA MET A 106 -6.68 9.91 -14.27
C MET A 106 -5.80 9.54 -15.48
N MET A 107 -4.51 9.90 -15.45
CA MET A 107 -3.54 9.61 -16.52
C MET A 107 -2.74 8.33 -16.22
N GLY A 108 -3.02 7.67 -15.07
CA GLY A 108 -2.30 6.47 -14.64
C GLY A 108 -0.99 6.75 -13.91
N THR A 109 -0.68 8.02 -13.60
CA THR A 109 0.54 8.37 -12.85
C THR A 109 0.37 8.00 -11.38
N PRO A 110 1.31 7.26 -10.76
CA PRO A 110 1.20 6.90 -9.36
C PRO A 110 1.36 8.13 -8.45
N LEU A 111 0.34 8.39 -7.64
CA LEU A 111 0.31 9.43 -6.60
C LEU A 111 0.83 8.91 -5.27
N ALA A 112 0.59 7.65 -4.96
CA ALA A 112 1.11 6.96 -3.79
C ALA A 112 1.22 5.46 -4.05
N VAL A 113 2.22 4.84 -3.45
CA VAL A 113 2.47 3.39 -3.49
C VAL A 113 2.74 2.91 -2.07
N ARG A 114 2.12 1.80 -1.69
CA ARG A 114 2.37 1.12 -0.42
C ARG A 114 2.43 -0.38 -0.66
N SER A 115 3.43 -1.02 -0.04
CA SER A 115 3.61 -2.47 -0.15
C SER A 115 3.52 -3.10 1.23
N LEU A 116 2.68 -4.12 1.34
CA LEU A 116 2.49 -4.89 2.56
C LEU A 116 2.78 -6.36 2.26
N GLY A 117 3.23 -7.07 3.27
CA GLY A 117 3.46 -8.51 3.22
C GLY A 117 2.79 -9.21 4.40
N LEU A 118 2.34 -10.42 4.18
CA LEU A 118 1.80 -11.30 5.20
C LEU A 118 2.55 -12.63 5.17
N LEU A 119 3.14 -13.00 6.29
CA LEU A 119 3.74 -14.32 6.47
C LEU A 119 2.66 -15.34 6.75
N VAL A 120 2.61 -16.37 5.93
CA VAL A 120 1.64 -17.46 6.06
C VAL A 120 2.37 -18.80 6.11
N ARG A 121 1.80 -19.76 6.82
CA ARG A 121 2.31 -21.14 6.87
C ARG A 121 1.41 -22.04 6.04
N LEU A 122 2.01 -22.80 5.14
CA LEU A 122 1.38 -23.90 4.45
C LEU A 122 1.44 -25.14 5.35
N LEU A 123 0.29 -25.60 5.85
CA LEU A 123 0.17 -26.83 6.61
C LEU A 123 -0.31 -27.94 5.68
N PRO A 124 0.39 -29.08 5.61
CA PRO A 124 -0.14 -30.24 4.91
C PRO A 124 -1.48 -30.65 5.56
N GLY A 125 -2.46 -30.96 4.72
CA GLY A 125 -3.79 -31.38 5.22
C GLY A 125 -3.69 -32.58 6.12
N ALA A 126 -4.38 -32.52 7.26
CA ALA A 126 -4.49 -33.66 8.19
C ALA A 126 -5.52 -34.69 7.72
N ASP A 127 -6.33 -34.34 6.73
CA ASP A 127 -7.44 -35.16 6.25
C ASP A 127 -7.04 -36.05 5.09
N SER A 128 -7.75 -37.16 4.92
CA SER A 128 -7.57 -38.13 3.83
C SER A 128 -7.72 -37.55 2.41
N THR A 129 -8.19 -36.31 2.30
CA THR A 129 -8.28 -35.55 1.04
C THR A 129 -6.98 -34.81 0.67
N GLY A 130 -5.99 -34.76 1.59
CA GLY A 130 -4.68 -34.15 1.31
C GLY A 130 -4.71 -32.64 1.05
N SER A 131 -5.80 -31.96 1.37
CA SER A 131 -5.94 -30.52 1.12
C SER A 131 -5.11 -29.73 2.12
N ALA A 132 -4.01 -29.11 1.68
CA ALA A 132 -3.21 -28.22 2.51
C ALA A 132 -3.99 -26.93 2.84
N THR A 133 -3.71 -26.36 4.00
CA THR A 133 -4.38 -25.15 4.48
C THR A 133 -3.36 -24.03 4.70
N ILE A 134 -3.75 -22.81 4.35
CA ILE A 134 -2.95 -21.61 4.59
C ILE A 134 -3.39 -20.98 5.90
N LEU A 135 -2.45 -20.79 6.82
CA LEU A 135 -2.69 -20.09 8.08
C LEU A 135 -1.77 -18.88 8.22
N PRO A 136 -2.33 -17.67 8.43
CA PRO A 136 -1.54 -16.50 8.79
C PRO A 136 -0.81 -16.72 10.12
N LEU A 137 0.43 -16.27 10.22
CA LEU A 137 1.16 -16.30 11.49
C LEU A 137 0.55 -15.31 12.48
N ARG A 138 0.14 -15.80 13.65
CA ARG A 138 -0.38 -14.94 14.73
C ARG A 138 0.73 -14.01 15.23
N ASN A 139 0.40 -12.75 15.50
CA ASN A 139 1.19 -11.71 16.19
C ASN A 139 2.40 -11.09 15.44
N ARG A 140 2.89 -11.62 14.31
CA ARG A 140 3.99 -11.02 13.51
C ARG A 140 3.89 -11.33 12.02
N GLY A 141 2.69 -11.60 11.54
CA GLY A 141 2.48 -11.95 10.12
C GLY A 141 2.62 -10.75 9.18
N TRP A 142 2.38 -9.54 9.66
CA TRP A 142 2.41 -8.33 8.85
C TRP A 142 3.83 -7.77 8.72
N VAL A 143 4.24 -7.51 7.50
CA VAL A 143 5.55 -6.92 7.17
C VAL A 143 5.33 -5.76 6.21
N GLN A 144 5.89 -4.60 6.54
CA GLN A 144 5.94 -3.49 5.61
C GLN A 144 7.10 -3.74 4.64
N LEU A 145 6.82 -3.75 3.35
CA LEU A 145 7.80 -3.91 2.29
C LEU A 145 8.18 -2.52 1.73
N TYR A 146 9.47 -2.26 1.57
CA TYR A 146 10.00 -0.99 1.07
C TYR A 146 10.51 -1.14 -0.36
#